data_6ef511c4a1c4b093128f1993b9424ea5
#
_entry.id   6ef511c4a1c4b093128f1993b9424ea5
#
_cell.length_a   1.000
_cell.length_b   1.000
_cell.length_c   1.000
_cell.angle_alpha   90.00
_cell.angle_beta   90.00
_cell.angle_gamma   90.00
#
_symmetry.space_group_name_H-M   'P 1'
#
loop_
_entity.id
_entity.type
_entity.pdbx_description
1 polymer ?
#
loop_
_entity_poly.entity_id
_entity_poly.type
_entity_poly.pdbx_seq_one_letter_code
_entity_poly.pdbx_strand_id
1 'polypeptide(L)'
;WFGLYGAISAATDGIRNIEAGNVSLGDDNERAVGFAKLVQGLSHGYIALMFDKGFVLDESVDLASGTLELIPYKDVMDAAIKQLEAAIVIFKANNFTLPADWINGKAYTSAELAQLAHSFIARYMALLPRDKAARAAVNWSVVLANLDKGLTEDWGVMGDGAGRGSIWYSGTHWYSSQWNVWQRVDYKLIGPSDESTGYSDWLAKAPADRDEFIMESGDKRIWDGTLSANGTQNPGTQMLQIGQTTFIRASYGFSRYGHDRFKEVTTSNNAVPIVLFRMSENNFLRAEALMHTGGSNSAIAGLLDKTHVNDGGYPSTASLALGSINDAPNPRNDDGATLWSVLKYEKNMDLLGTWSGLQYWEKRGWGESTTGTLIHFPVPAADLETMGLQLYTFGGV
;
A
#
# COMPACT_ATOMS: atom_id res chain seq x y z
N TRP A 1 -2.92 4.65 -15.09
CA TRP A 1 -2.42 4.19 -16.38
C TRP A 1 -1.50 5.22 -17.01
N PHE A 2 -2.02 6.32 -17.54
CA PHE A 2 -1.24 7.29 -18.33
C PHE A 2 -0.04 7.88 -17.60
N GLY A 3 -0.18 8.24 -16.33
CA GLY A 3 0.95 8.77 -15.55
C GLY A 3 2.07 7.76 -15.36
N LEU A 4 1.73 6.48 -15.15
CA LEU A 4 2.72 5.42 -15.01
C LEU A 4 3.47 5.16 -16.32
N TYR A 5 2.76 5.10 -17.46
CA TYR A 5 3.41 4.95 -18.76
C TYR A 5 4.21 6.20 -19.17
N GLY A 6 3.76 7.39 -18.78
CA GLY A 6 4.55 8.61 -18.96
C GLY A 6 5.90 8.56 -18.24
N ALA A 7 5.89 8.06 -17.00
CA ALA A 7 7.12 7.86 -16.22
C ALA A 7 8.03 6.77 -16.84
N ILE A 8 7.44 5.65 -17.28
CA ILE A 8 8.18 4.58 -17.97
C ILE A 8 8.82 5.10 -19.25
N SER A 9 8.07 5.83 -20.08
CA SER A 9 8.60 6.40 -21.34
C SER A 9 9.77 7.34 -21.10
N ALA A 10 9.63 8.28 -20.16
CA ALA A 10 10.69 9.20 -19.82
C ALA A 10 11.95 8.49 -19.29
N ALA A 11 11.78 7.48 -18.44
CA ALA A 11 12.89 6.67 -17.94
C ALA A 11 13.57 5.87 -19.06
N THR A 12 12.79 5.26 -19.94
CA THR A 12 13.27 4.48 -21.10
C THR A 12 14.05 5.35 -22.08
N ASP A 13 13.54 6.54 -22.40
CA ASP A 13 14.21 7.47 -23.31
C ASP A 13 15.52 7.99 -22.71
N GLY A 14 15.54 8.24 -21.40
CA GLY A 14 16.76 8.61 -20.69
C GLY A 14 17.85 7.53 -20.80
N ILE A 15 17.51 6.27 -20.53
CA ILE A 15 18.45 5.15 -20.64
C ILE A 15 18.97 5.02 -22.08
N ARG A 16 18.06 4.98 -23.07
CA ARG A 16 18.43 4.85 -24.50
C ARG A 16 19.41 5.94 -24.95
N ASN A 17 19.17 7.19 -24.56
CA ASN A 17 20.04 8.30 -24.97
C ASN A 17 21.42 8.21 -24.33
N ILE A 18 21.53 7.74 -23.09
CA ILE A 18 22.81 7.51 -22.41
C ILE A 18 23.55 6.35 -23.07
N GLU A 19 22.89 5.20 -23.28
CA GLU A 19 23.49 4.00 -23.87
C GLU A 19 23.92 4.20 -25.33
N ALA A 20 23.15 4.98 -26.08
CA ALA A 20 23.51 5.36 -27.45
C ALA A 20 24.64 6.40 -27.54
N GLY A 21 25.07 6.96 -26.41
CA GLY A 21 26.08 8.01 -26.37
C GLY A 21 25.60 9.39 -26.87
N ASN A 22 24.27 9.56 -27.04
CA ASN A 22 23.67 10.85 -27.43
C ASN A 22 23.73 11.86 -26.27
N VAL A 23 23.73 11.37 -25.03
CA VAL A 23 23.85 12.16 -23.80
C VAL A 23 24.89 11.48 -22.92
N SER A 24 25.81 12.29 -22.37
CA SER A 24 26.75 11.81 -21.35
C SER A 24 26.68 12.71 -20.14
N LEU A 25 26.48 12.12 -18.98
CA LEU A 25 26.53 12.79 -17.68
C LEU A 25 27.84 12.49 -16.93
N GLY A 26 28.84 11.93 -17.65
CA GLY A 26 30.11 11.51 -17.06
C GLY A 26 29.91 10.43 -15.99
N ASP A 27 30.49 10.66 -14.81
CA ASP A 27 30.40 9.73 -13.67
C ASP A 27 28.94 9.55 -13.14
N ASP A 28 28.03 10.42 -13.54
CA ASP A 28 26.63 10.39 -13.13
C ASP A 28 25.75 9.52 -14.05
N ASN A 29 26.28 8.93 -15.11
CA ASN A 29 25.52 8.04 -16.00
C ASN A 29 24.86 6.90 -15.21
N GLU A 30 25.61 6.19 -14.38
CA GLU A 30 25.11 5.07 -13.58
C GLU A 30 24.04 5.50 -12.56
N ARG A 31 24.17 6.70 -12.01
CA ARG A 31 23.13 7.28 -11.13
C ARG A 31 21.81 7.47 -11.88
N ALA A 32 21.89 8.04 -13.10
CA ALA A 32 20.71 8.30 -13.92
C ALA A 32 20.07 7.00 -14.41
N VAL A 33 20.86 6.05 -14.92
CA VAL A 33 20.37 4.75 -15.40
C VAL A 33 19.77 3.95 -14.25
N GLY A 34 20.42 3.86 -13.09
CA GLY A 34 19.92 3.15 -11.92
C GLY A 34 18.59 3.71 -11.42
N PHE A 35 18.45 5.05 -11.36
CA PHE A 35 17.21 5.69 -11.00
C PHE A 35 16.10 5.46 -12.04
N ALA A 36 16.42 5.54 -13.33
CA ALA A 36 15.48 5.26 -14.41
C ALA A 36 14.96 3.80 -14.36
N LYS A 37 15.84 2.82 -14.09
CA LYS A 37 15.47 1.42 -13.86
C LYS A 37 14.53 1.26 -12.65
N LEU A 38 14.80 1.98 -11.57
CA LEU A 38 13.90 2.01 -10.39
C LEU A 38 12.52 2.53 -10.81
N VAL A 39 12.44 3.63 -11.55
CA VAL A 39 11.18 4.22 -12.03
C VAL A 39 10.42 3.26 -12.95
N GLN A 40 11.10 2.60 -13.90
CA GLN A 40 10.50 1.57 -14.75
C GLN A 40 9.89 0.45 -13.91
N GLY A 41 10.66 -0.13 -12.97
CA GLY A 41 10.21 -1.23 -12.14
C GLY A 41 9.05 -0.85 -11.23
N LEU A 42 9.11 0.31 -10.56
CA LEU A 42 8.00 0.80 -9.73
C LEU A 42 6.72 1.00 -10.54
N SER A 43 6.83 1.59 -11.73
CA SER A 43 5.67 1.91 -12.56
C SER A 43 5.02 0.66 -13.16
N HIS A 44 5.80 -0.27 -13.72
CA HIS A 44 5.27 -1.53 -14.23
C HIS A 44 4.65 -2.39 -13.12
N GLY A 45 5.25 -2.40 -11.91
CA GLY A 45 4.70 -3.12 -10.77
C GLY A 45 3.31 -2.62 -10.38
N TYR A 46 3.08 -1.31 -10.35
CA TYR A 46 1.75 -0.76 -10.10
C TYR A 46 0.76 -1.04 -11.23
N ILE A 47 1.21 -1.02 -12.49
CA ILE A 47 0.36 -1.45 -13.62
C ILE A 47 -0.09 -2.88 -13.41
N ALA A 48 0.83 -3.79 -13.09
CA ALA A 48 0.52 -5.20 -12.85
C ALA A 48 -0.41 -5.42 -11.64
N LEU A 49 -0.31 -4.61 -10.59
CA LEU A 49 -1.22 -4.68 -9.45
C LEU A 49 -2.64 -4.23 -9.79
N MET A 50 -2.78 -3.23 -10.65
CA MET A 50 -4.06 -2.58 -10.93
C MET A 50 -4.81 -3.21 -12.10
N PHE A 51 -4.12 -3.50 -13.21
CA PHE A 51 -4.74 -3.89 -14.47
C PHE A 51 -4.61 -5.39 -14.75
N ASP A 52 -5.46 -5.93 -15.61
CA ASP A 52 -5.41 -7.34 -16.03
C ASP A 52 -4.28 -7.61 -17.02
N LYS A 53 -3.92 -6.60 -17.80
CA LYS A 53 -2.86 -6.62 -18.81
C LYS A 53 -2.12 -5.28 -18.80
N GLY A 54 -0.93 -5.27 -19.36
CA GLY A 54 -0.16 -4.08 -19.62
C GLY A 54 0.86 -4.27 -20.72
N PHE A 55 1.55 -3.19 -21.08
CA PHE A 55 2.72 -3.23 -21.95
C PHE A 55 3.98 -3.29 -21.08
N VAL A 56 4.99 -3.98 -21.55
CA VAL A 56 6.35 -3.82 -21.03
C VAL A 56 7.11 -2.95 -22.01
N LEU A 57 7.51 -1.78 -21.54
CA LEU A 57 8.30 -0.82 -22.29
C LEU A 57 9.61 -0.57 -21.56
N ASP A 58 10.70 -0.97 -22.18
CA ASP A 58 12.05 -0.69 -21.70
C ASP A 58 12.97 -0.31 -22.89
N GLU A 59 14.25 -0.07 -22.62
CA GLU A 59 15.20 0.37 -23.62
C GLU A 59 15.47 -0.66 -24.70
N SER A 60 15.17 -1.93 -24.50
CA SER A 60 15.34 -3.00 -25.49
C SER A 60 14.23 -3.05 -26.55
N VAL A 61 13.08 -2.43 -26.28
CA VAL A 61 11.92 -2.46 -27.18
C VAL A 61 12.12 -1.56 -28.37
N ASP A 62 12.09 -2.12 -29.57
CA ASP A 62 12.12 -1.34 -30.81
C ASP A 62 10.71 -0.84 -31.17
N LEU A 63 10.43 0.42 -30.87
CA LEU A 63 9.16 1.07 -31.20
C LEU A 63 8.96 1.28 -32.71
N ALA A 64 10.03 1.27 -33.51
CA ALA A 64 9.95 1.42 -34.98
C ALA A 64 9.45 0.13 -35.65
N SER A 65 9.63 -1.02 -35.02
CA SER A 65 9.11 -2.31 -35.51
C SER A 65 7.59 -2.46 -35.38
N GLY A 66 6.93 -1.61 -34.60
CA GLY A 66 5.48 -1.36 -34.67
C GLY A 66 4.60 -2.21 -33.77
N THR A 67 5.10 -3.06 -32.88
CA THR A 67 4.22 -3.91 -32.06
C THR A 67 4.58 -3.95 -30.59
N LEU A 68 3.94 -3.06 -29.81
CA LEU A 68 3.77 -3.30 -28.39
C LEU A 68 2.58 -4.22 -28.17
N GLU A 69 2.80 -5.35 -27.52
CA GLU A 69 1.71 -6.28 -27.18
C GLU A 69 1.26 -6.09 -25.73
N LEU A 70 -0.06 -6.20 -25.53
CA LEU A 70 -0.65 -6.30 -24.21
C LEU A 70 -0.42 -7.72 -23.67
N ILE A 71 0.40 -7.82 -22.63
CA ILE A 71 0.70 -9.09 -21.97
C ILE A 71 -0.02 -9.19 -20.62
N PRO A 72 -0.24 -10.41 -20.08
CA PRO A 72 -0.88 -10.61 -18.79
C PRO A 72 -0.14 -9.91 -17.65
N TYR A 73 -0.88 -9.49 -16.64
CA TYR A 73 -0.34 -8.78 -15.46
C TYR A 73 0.82 -9.51 -14.76
N LYS A 74 0.85 -10.85 -14.80
CA LYS A 74 1.95 -11.63 -14.21
C LYS A 74 3.26 -11.37 -14.94
N ASP A 75 3.22 -11.37 -16.27
CA ASP A 75 4.39 -11.13 -17.10
C ASP A 75 4.88 -9.67 -16.98
N VAL A 76 3.94 -8.72 -16.82
CA VAL A 76 4.28 -7.32 -16.51
C VAL A 76 4.96 -7.21 -15.13
N MET A 77 4.50 -7.97 -14.13
CA MET A 77 5.14 -8.00 -12.81
C MET A 77 6.53 -8.62 -12.87
N ASP A 78 6.71 -9.69 -13.64
CA ASP A 78 8.03 -10.31 -13.80
C ASP A 78 9.03 -9.33 -14.44
N ALA A 79 8.58 -8.54 -15.42
CA ALA A 79 9.38 -7.48 -16.00
C ALA A 79 9.70 -6.36 -14.96
N ALA A 80 8.72 -5.95 -14.17
CA ALA A 80 8.91 -4.98 -13.10
C ALA A 80 9.96 -5.42 -12.08
N ILE A 81 9.90 -6.68 -11.65
CA ILE A 81 10.88 -7.24 -10.70
C ILE A 81 12.27 -7.27 -11.33
N LYS A 82 12.41 -7.70 -12.59
CA LYS A 82 13.71 -7.68 -13.30
C LYS A 82 14.31 -6.27 -13.40
N GLN A 83 13.48 -5.25 -13.64
CA GLN A 83 13.93 -3.86 -13.70
C GLN A 83 14.38 -3.36 -12.32
N LEU A 84 13.68 -3.71 -11.24
CA LEU A 84 14.10 -3.42 -9.87
C LEU A 84 15.40 -4.16 -9.50
N GLU A 85 15.56 -5.42 -9.91
CA GLU A 85 16.80 -6.17 -9.72
C GLU A 85 17.98 -5.54 -10.49
N ALA A 86 17.75 -5.08 -11.72
CA ALA A 86 18.76 -4.35 -12.49
C ALA A 86 19.16 -3.03 -11.80
N ALA A 87 18.17 -2.28 -11.26
CA ALA A 87 18.45 -1.09 -10.45
C ALA A 87 19.31 -1.44 -9.22
N ILE A 88 18.98 -2.52 -8.50
CA ILE A 88 19.75 -2.97 -7.33
C ILE A 88 21.20 -3.30 -7.70
N VAL A 89 21.43 -3.94 -8.84
CA VAL A 89 22.78 -4.24 -9.33
C VAL A 89 23.59 -2.95 -9.51
N ILE A 90 23.00 -1.95 -10.18
CA ILE A 90 23.66 -0.65 -10.40
C ILE A 90 23.92 0.06 -9.07
N PHE A 91 22.92 0.10 -8.17
CA PHE A 91 23.04 0.76 -6.86
C PHE A 91 24.12 0.14 -5.97
N LYS A 92 24.32 -1.18 -6.05
CA LYS A 92 25.36 -1.89 -5.28
C LYS A 92 26.75 -1.76 -5.90
N ALA A 93 26.83 -1.61 -7.20
CA ALA A 93 28.10 -1.46 -7.90
C ALA A 93 28.67 -0.04 -7.78
N ASN A 94 27.83 0.96 -7.54
CA ASN A 94 28.20 2.37 -7.59
C ASN A 94 27.84 3.08 -6.27
N ASN A 95 28.71 3.99 -5.84
CA ASN A 95 28.49 4.80 -4.65
C ASN A 95 28.16 6.23 -5.06
N PHE A 96 26.89 6.60 -5.01
CA PHE A 96 26.41 7.93 -5.31
C PHE A 96 25.25 8.35 -4.38
N THR A 97 24.91 9.63 -4.47
CA THR A 97 23.74 10.18 -3.80
C THR A 97 22.87 10.91 -4.83
N LEU A 98 21.55 10.70 -4.78
CA LEU A 98 20.61 11.44 -5.60
C LEU A 98 20.58 12.91 -5.19
N PRO A 99 20.37 13.86 -6.12
CA PRO A 99 19.91 15.20 -5.78
C PRO A 99 18.63 15.15 -4.94
N ALA A 100 18.52 16.01 -3.93
CA ALA A 100 17.40 15.96 -2.98
C ALA A 100 16.03 16.30 -3.60
N ASP A 101 16.01 16.83 -4.80
CA ASP A 101 14.83 17.20 -5.59
C ASP A 101 14.30 16.06 -6.49
N TRP A 102 15.08 14.99 -6.70
CA TRP A 102 14.62 13.84 -7.49
C TRP A 102 13.54 13.03 -6.76
N ILE A 103 13.74 12.82 -5.45
CA ILE A 103 12.71 12.32 -4.54
C ILE A 103 12.59 13.38 -3.44
N ASN A 104 11.67 14.30 -3.60
CA ASN A 104 11.65 15.58 -2.88
C ASN A 104 11.87 15.43 -1.37
N GLY A 105 12.84 16.20 -0.87
CA GLY A 105 13.12 16.39 0.55
C GLY A 105 14.31 15.60 1.11
N LYS A 106 14.81 14.56 0.42
CA LYS A 106 15.95 13.78 0.89
C LYS A 106 16.89 13.36 -0.25
N ALA A 107 18.19 13.56 -0.04
CA ALA A 107 19.24 13.06 -0.90
C ALA A 107 19.52 11.59 -0.57
N TYR A 108 18.89 10.66 -1.29
CA TYR A 108 19.04 9.22 -1.07
C TYR A 108 20.37 8.70 -1.61
N THR A 109 21.07 7.91 -0.82
CA THR A 109 22.24 7.15 -1.25
C THR A 109 21.87 5.96 -2.13
N SER A 110 22.80 5.47 -2.93
CA SER A 110 22.61 4.25 -3.73
C SER A 110 22.23 3.05 -2.86
N ALA A 111 22.77 2.94 -1.64
CA ALA A 111 22.42 1.88 -0.69
C ALA A 111 20.95 1.97 -0.22
N GLU A 112 20.45 3.17 0.12
CA GLU A 112 19.05 3.39 0.50
C GLU A 112 18.10 3.11 -0.68
N LEU A 113 18.48 3.44 -1.90
CA LEU A 113 17.72 3.09 -3.11
C LEU A 113 17.66 1.59 -3.36
N ALA A 114 18.73 0.85 -3.08
CA ALA A 114 18.71 -0.61 -3.14
C ALA A 114 17.77 -1.21 -2.08
N GLN A 115 17.77 -0.67 -0.85
CA GLN A 115 16.82 -1.07 0.19
C GLN A 115 15.36 -0.80 -0.23
N LEU A 116 15.10 0.37 -0.82
CA LEU A 116 13.79 0.71 -1.37
C LEU A 116 13.34 -0.30 -2.42
N ALA A 117 14.18 -0.59 -3.40
CA ALA A 117 13.88 -1.56 -4.46
C ALA A 117 13.59 -2.95 -3.90
N HIS A 118 14.36 -3.43 -2.93
CA HIS A 118 14.10 -4.70 -2.24
C HIS A 118 12.74 -4.72 -1.54
N SER A 119 12.37 -3.65 -0.82
CA SER A 119 11.06 -3.56 -0.17
C SER A 119 9.91 -3.56 -1.18
N PHE A 120 10.07 -2.89 -2.32
CA PHE A 120 9.05 -2.91 -3.39
C PHE A 120 8.93 -4.26 -4.07
N ILE A 121 10.02 -5.00 -4.29
CA ILE A 121 9.96 -6.38 -4.78
C ILE A 121 9.13 -7.24 -3.82
N ALA A 122 9.40 -7.17 -2.52
CA ALA A 122 8.64 -7.91 -1.51
C ALA A 122 7.15 -7.53 -1.50
N ARG A 123 6.83 -6.22 -1.53
CA ARG A 123 5.45 -5.71 -1.64
C ARG A 123 4.75 -6.27 -2.88
N TYR A 124 5.39 -6.19 -4.04
CA TYR A 124 4.81 -6.62 -5.30
C TYR A 124 4.53 -8.11 -5.33
N MET A 125 5.48 -8.94 -4.91
CA MET A 125 5.28 -10.38 -4.82
C MET A 125 4.12 -10.74 -3.88
N ALA A 126 4.02 -10.08 -2.73
CA ALA A 126 2.97 -10.35 -1.74
C ALA A 126 1.59 -9.87 -2.19
N LEU A 127 1.49 -8.74 -2.91
CA LEU A 127 0.21 -8.11 -3.26
C LEU A 127 -0.32 -8.48 -4.66
N LEU A 128 0.51 -9.11 -5.51
CA LEU A 128 0.11 -9.54 -6.85
C LEU A 128 -1.04 -10.57 -6.87
N PRO A 129 -1.11 -11.53 -5.91
CA PRO A 129 -2.17 -12.53 -5.88
C PRO A 129 -3.57 -11.93 -5.91
N ARG A 130 -4.47 -12.55 -6.66
CA ARG A 130 -5.87 -12.11 -6.82
C ARG A 130 -6.87 -13.05 -6.16
N ASP A 131 -6.37 -14.10 -5.52
CA ASP A 131 -7.13 -15.06 -4.73
C ASP A 131 -6.23 -15.78 -3.71
N LYS A 132 -6.85 -16.57 -2.81
CA LYS A 132 -6.16 -17.29 -1.74
C LYS A 132 -5.16 -18.33 -2.26
N ALA A 133 -5.49 -19.02 -3.35
CA ALA A 133 -4.63 -20.06 -3.90
C ALA A 133 -3.35 -19.45 -4.47
N ALA A 134 -3.49 -18.35 -5.21
CA ALA A 134 -2.35 -17.58 -5.71
C ALA A 134 -1.51 -17.00 -4.57
N ARG A 135 -2.15 -16.52 -3.48
CA ARG A 135 -1.44 -16.00 -2.30
C ARG A 135 -0.63 -17.10 -1.60
N ALA A 136 -1.22 -18.27 -1.43
CA ALA A 136 -0.52 -19.43 -0.85
C ALA A 136 0.67 -19.91 -1.72
N ALA A 137 0.61 -19.71 -3.03
CA ALA A 137 1.64 -20.10 -3.99
C ALA A 137 2.78 -19.08 -4.15
N VAL A 138 2.73 -17.93 -3.46
CA VAL A 138 3.82 -16.94 -3.46
C VAL A 138 5.10 -17.59 -2.93
N ASN A 139 6.22 -17.26 -3.54
CA ASN A 139 7.53 -17.67 -3.01
C ASN A 139 7.91 -16.79 -1.79
N TRP A 140 7.32 -17.12 -0.65
CA TRP A 140 7.50 -16.38 0.59
C TRP A 140 8.94 -16.36 1.10
N SER A 141 9.75 -17.35 0.75
CA SER A 141 11.18 -17.34 1.07
C SER A 141 11.92 -16.23 0.31
N VAL A 142 11.55 -15.97 -0.96
CA VAL A 142 12.10 -14.85 -1.73
C VAL A 142 11.60 -13.52 -1.21
N VAL A 143 10.32 -13.44 -0.81
CA VAL A 143 9.78 -12.25 -0.14
C VAL A 143 10.61 -11.93 1.10
N LEU A 144 10.82 -12.92 1.98
CA LEU A 144 11.62 -12.76 3.21
C LEU A 144 13.05 -12.31 2.91
N ALA A 145 13.72 -12.93 1.93
CA ALA A 145 15.08 -12.57 1.54
C ALA A 145 15.22 -11.14 1.01
N ASN A 146 14.17 -10.61 0.38
CA ASN A 146 14.11 -9.19 -0.02
C ASN A 146 13.87 -8.28 1.18
N LEU A 147 12.95 -8.63 2.08
CA LEU A 147 12.70 -7.86 3.30
C LEU A 147 13.93 -7.76 4.21
N ASP A 148 14.80 -8.78 4.23
CA ASP A 148 16.06 -8.75 4.97
C ASP A 148 17.05 -7.67 4.48
N LYS A 149 16.87 -7.23 3.25
CA LYS A 149 17.67 -6.19 2.58
C LYS A 149 16.86 -4.92 2.32
N GLY A 150 15.63 -4.87 2.81
CA GLY A 150 14.69 -3.79 2.57
C GLY A 150 14.91 -2.58 3.47
N LEU A 151 13.95 -1.67 3.43
CA LEU A 151 13.92 -0.45 4.22
C LEU A 151 14.01 -0.73 5.72
N THR A 152 14.71 0.13 6.44
CA THR A 152 14.87 0.10 7.89
C THR A 152 14.14 1.26 8.58
N GLU A 153 13.58 2.18 7.80
CA GLU A 153 12.79 3.34 8.24
C GLU A 153 11.63 3.59 7.26
N ASP A 154 10.69 4.44 7.64
CA ASP A 154 9.61 4.88 6.77
C ASP A 154 10.18 5.60 5.54
N TRP A 155 9.59 5.36 4.38
CA TRP A 155 9.96 6.01 3.12
C TRP A 155 8.80 6.85 2.57
N GLY A 156 9.15 8.00 2.02
CA GLY A 156 8.19 8.89 1.39
C GLY A 156 8.83 10.11 0.75
N VAL A 157 7.99 11.09 0.47
CA VAL A 157 8.40 12.35 -0.13
C VAL A 157 8.03 13.51 0.79
N MET A 158 8.75 14.62 0.69
CA MET A 158 8.35 15.86 1.33
C MET A 158 7.36 16.59 0.41
N GLY A 159 6.20 16.94 0.93
CA GLY A 159 5.32 17.88 0.26
C GLY A 159 5.92 19.28 0.23
N ASP A 160 5.59 20.07 -0.78
CA ASP A 160 6.25 21.36 -1.07
C ASP A 160 5.43 22.60 -0.68
N GLY A 161 4.27 22.43 -0.09
CA GLY A 161 3.39 23.53 0.28
C GLY A 161 2.64 24.20 -0.86
N ALA A 162 2.83 23.75 -2.11
CA ALA A 162 2.18 24.38 -3.28
C ALA A 162 0.72 23.92 -3.50
N GLY A 163 0.23 22.98 -2.68
CA GLY A 163 -1.15 22.52 -2.76
C GLY A 163 -1.44 21.68 -4.00
N ARG A 164 -2.71 21.69 -4.46
CA ARG A 164 -3.23 20.77 -5.49
C ARG A 164 -2.57 20.89 -6.87
N GLY A 165 -1.81 21.91 -7.13
CA GLY A 165 -1.10 22.11 -8.40
C GLY A 165 0.30 21.48 -8.43
N SER A 166 0.81 21.04 -7.30
CA SER A 166 2.13 20.45 -7.18
C SER A 166 2.17 18.98 -7.57
N ILE A 167 3.29 18.55 -8.15
CA ILE A 167 3.61 17.13 -8.37
C ILE A 167 3.87 16.39 -7.04
N TRP A 168 4.21 17.11 -5.97
CA TRP A 168 4.45 16.59 -4.62
C TRP A 168 3.22 16.68 -3.71
N TYR A 169 2.06 16.93 -4.27
CA TYR A 169 0.79 16.94 -3.56
C TYR A 169 0.20 15.53 -3.42
N SER A 170 -0.14 15.14 -2.22
CA SER A 170 -0.85 13.88 -1.98
C SER A 170 -2.34 14.10 -1.70
N GLY A 171 -3.15 13.89 -2.72
CA GLY A 171 -4.62 13.94 -2.59
C GLY A 171 -5.16 12.95 -1.57
N THR A 172 -4.61 11.73 -1.52
CA THR A 172 -5.04 10.70 -0.58
C THR A 172 -4.89 11.16 0.87
N HIS A 173 -3.73 11.68 1.25
CA HIS A 173 -3.46 12.18 2.60
C HIS A 173 -4.26 13.44 2.90
N TRP A 174 -4.38 14.35 1.92
CA TRP A 174 -5.17 15.57 2.07
C TRP A 174 -6.63 15.28 2.35
N TYR A 175 -7.26 14.41 1.56
CA TYR A 175 -8.69 14.12 1.71
C TYR A 175 -8.98 13.21 2.89
N SER A 176 -8.07 12.33 3.31
CA SER A 176 -8.28 11.45 4.45
C SER A 176 -8.47 12.23 5.76
N SER A 177 -7.83 13.39 5.91
CA SER A 177 -7.98 14.26 7.07
C SER A 177 -9.19 15.23 6.98
N GLN A 178 -9.93 15.21 5.87
CA GLN A 178 -11.17 15.99 5.71
C GLN A 178 -12.43 15.14 5.91
N TRP A 179 -12.49 14.50 7.03
CA TRP A 179 -13.51 13.52 7.42
C TRP A 179 -14.94 14.08 7.52
N ASN A 180 -15.11 15.38 7.68
CA ASN A 180 -16.44 16.02 7.68
C ASN A 180 -17.09 16.02 6.29
N VAL A 181 -16.30 16.01 5.22
CA VAL A 181 -16.78 16.26 3.85
C VAL A 181 -16.45 15.15 2.87
N TRP A 182 -15.26 14.55 2.99
CA TRP A 182 -14.72 13.67 1.94
C TRP A 182 -14.56 12.21 2.32
N GLN A 183 -14.06 11.91 3.52
CA GLN A 183 -13.75 10.53 3.93
C GLN A 183 -14.04 10.29 5.40
N ARG A 184 -14.54 9.11 5.71
CA ARG A 184 -14.60 8.51 7.04
C ARG A 184 -14.05 7.11 6.97
N VAL A 185 -13.64 6.59 8.12
CA VAL A 185 -13.15 5.21 8.21
C VAL A 185 -14.32 4.25 8.04
N ASP A 186 -14.14 3.18 7.27
CA ASP A 186 -15.15 2.11 7.16
C ASP A 186 -15.12 1.24 8.42
N TYR A 187 -16.29 0.91 8.97
CA TYR A 187 -16.41 -0.02 10.10
C TYR A 187 -15.80 -1.40 9.81
N LYS A 188 -15.72 -1.85 8.57
CA LYS A 188 -15.04 -3.10 8.22
C LYS A 188 -13.54 -3.10 8.49
N LEU A 189 -12.93 -1.92 8.65
CA LEU A 189 -11.52 -1.80 9.00
C LEU A 189 -11.31 -1.76 10.51
N ILE A 190 -12.11 -0.96 11.22
CA ILE A 190 -11.95 -0.71 12.65
C ILE A 190 -12.86 -1.56 13.54
N GLY A 191 -14.03 -1.95 13.05
CA GLY A 191 -15.05 -2.70 13.78
C GLY A 191 -14.58 -4.01 14.42
N PRO A 192 -13.62 -4.75 13.88
CA PRO A 192 -13.07 -5.93 14.57
C PRO A 192 -12.53 -5.64 15.97
N SER A 193 -12.20 -4.37 16.29
CA SER A 193 -11.78 -3.95 17.63
C SER A 193 -12.92 -3.61 18.59
N ASP A 194 -14.17 -3.62 18.11
CA ASP A 194 -15.34 -3.32 18.94
C ASP A 194 -15.57 -4.43 19.98
N GLU A 195 -15.56 -4.06 21.25
CA GLU A 195 -15.75 -4.95 22.39
C GLU A 195 -17.23 -5.08 22.78
N SER A 196 -18.11 -4.25 22.18
CA SER A 196 -19.55 -4.34 22.30
C SER A 196 -20.15 -5.28 21.23
N THR A 197 -21.48 -5.40 21.19
CA THR A 197 -22.17 -6.08 20.08
C THR A 197 -22.40 -5.19 18.85
N GLY A 198 -22.02 -3.91 18.94
CA GLY A 198 -22.34 -2.89 17.92
C GLY A 198 -21.89 -3.28 16.53
N TYR A 199 -20.66 -3.76 16.37
CA TYR A 199 -20.14 -4.15 15.08
C TYR A 199 -20.79 -5.44 14.53
N SER A 200 -21.02 -6.44 15.38
CA SER A 200 -21.71 -7.68 14.96
C SER A 200 -23.16 -7.40 14.57
N ASP A 201 -23.87 -6.57 15.32
CA ASP A 201 -25.24 -6.16 15.01
C ASP A 201 -25.30 -5.34 13.72
N TRP A 202 -24.31 -4.46 13.50
CA TRP A 202 -24.17 -3.68 12.26
C TRP A 202 -23.92 -4.60 11.05
N LEU A 203 -23.06 -5.61 11.18
CA LEU A 203 -22.79 -6.58 10.11
C LEU A 203 -24.01 -7.43 9.77
N ALA A 204 -24.84 -7.77 10.76
CA ALA A 204 -26.05 -8.58 10.58
C ALA A 204 -27.14 -7.85 9.78
N LYS A 205 -27.13 -6.52 9.74
CA LYS A 205 -28.08 -5.72 8.97
C LYS A 205 -27.78 -5.76 7.47
N ALA A 206 -28.84 -5.67 6.64
CA ALA A 206 -28.65 -5.40 5.22
C ALA A 206 -27.91 -4.06 5.04
N PRO A 207 -27.06 -3.89 4.01
CA PRO A 207 -26.25 -2.69 3.84
C PRO A 207 -27.05 -1.38 3.89
N ALA A 208 -28.28 -1.38 3.34
CA ALA A 208 -29.15 -0.19 3.34
C ALA A 208 -29.72 0.17 4.72
N ASP A 209 -29.73 -0.78 5.64
CA ASP A 209 -30.30 -0.62 6.99
C ASP A 209 -29.21 -0.38 8.06
N ARG A 210 -27.97 -0.21 7.64
CA ARG A 210 -26.83 0.00 8.55
C ARG A 210 -26.74 1.45 8.97
N ASP A 211 -26.92 1.66 10.27
CA ASP A 211 -26.76 2.98 10.90
C ASP A 211 -25.36 3.13 11.53
N GLU A 212 -24.94 4.39 11.68
CA GLU A 212 -23.74 4.75 12.41
C GLU A 212 -23.90 4.43 13.91
N PHE A 213 -22.83 3.94 14.55
CA PHE A 213 -22.80 3.70 16.00
C PHE A 213 -21.44 4.12 16.59
N ILE A 214 -21.38 4.22 17.91
CA ILE A 214 -20.13 4.48 18.65
C ILE A 214 -19.59 3.15 19.12
N MET A 215 -18.33 2.86 18.78
CA MET A 215 -17.65 1.63 19.17
C MET A 215 -17.11 1.72 20.60
N GLU A 216 -17.10 0.61 21.28
CA GLU A 216 -16.31 0.39 22.49
C GLU A 216 -15.05 -0.38 22.08
N SER A 217 -13.94 0.31 21.93
CA SER A 217 -12.69 -0.29 21.43
C SER A 217 -11.56 -0.12 22.45
N GLY A 218 -10.78 -1.17 22.65
CA GLY A 218 -9.53 -1.10 23.42
C GLY A 218 -8.36 -0.46 22.65
N ASP A 219 -8.52 -0.24 21.33
CA ASP A 219 -7.45 0.26 20.47
C ASP A 219 -7.17 1.75 20.69
N LYS A 220 -5.98 2.06 21.19
CA LYS A 220 -5.54 3.43 21.49
C LYS A 220 -5.31 4.29 20.25
N ARG A 221 -5.30 3.71 19.07
CA ARG A 221 -5.28 4.44 17.81
C ARG A 221 -6.65 5.04 17.48
N ILE A 222 -7.75 4.46 18.00
CA ILE A 222 -9.13 4.90 17.76
C ILE A 222 -9.55 5.95 18.78
N TRP A 223 -9.34 5.68 20.07
CA TRP A 223 -9.59 6.61 21.16
C TRP A 223 -8.64 6.35 22.35
N ASP A 224 -8.40 7.33 23.19
CA ASP A 224 -7.43 7.22 24.29
C ASP A 224 -7.93 6.41 25.51
N GLY A 225 -9.19 6.01 25.47
CA GLY A 225 -9.87 5.27 26.54
C GLY A 225 -10.59 6.20 27.53
N THR A 226 -10.68 7.50 27.28
CA THR A 226 -11.33 8.48 28.14
C THR A 226 -12.42 9.25 27.40
N LEU A 227 -13.34 9.83 28.18
CA LEU A 227 -14.43 10.64 27.64
C LEU A 227 -14.19 12.12 28.00
N SER A 228 -14.54 12.99 27.10
CA SER A 228 -14.64 14.42 27.33
C SER A 228 -15.83 14.75 28.23
N ALA A 229 -15.91 15.99 28.74
CA ALA A 229 -16.97 16.41 29.65
C ALA A 229 -18.39 16.29 29.07
N ASN A 230 -18.53 16.26 27.74
CA ASN A 230 -19.81 16.08 27.04
C ASN A 230 -20.09 14.63 26.62
N GLY A 231 -19.28 13.67 27.09
CA GLY A 231 -19.45 12.24 26.82
C GLY A 231 -18.94 11.79 25.45
N THR A 232 -18.22 12.64 24.70
CA THR A 232 -17.56 12.24 23.45
C THR A 232 -16.24 11.54 23.75
N GLN A 233 -15.89 10.50 23.02
CA GLN A 233 -14.58 9.85 23.12
C GLN A 233 -13.47 10.83 22.74
N ASN A 234 -12.45 10.94 23.57
CA ASN A 234 -11.26 11.72 23.23
C ASN A 234 -10.50 11.05 22.09
N PRO A 235 -9.81 11.81 21.24
CA PRO A 235 -9.11 11.23 20.09
C PRO A 235 -8.07 10.18 20.48
N GLY A 236 -7.97 9.13 19.69
CA GLY A 236 -6.83 8.24 19.70
C GLY A 236 -5.64 8.84 18.94
N THR A 237 -4.58 8.06 18.77
CA THR A 237 -3.36 8.53 18.08
C THR A 237 -3.54 8.67 16.57
N GLN A 238 -4.58 8.05 15.98
CA GLN A 238 -4.81 8.05 14.54
C GLN A 238 -6.23 8.43 14.13
N MET A 239 -7.19 8.36 15.04
CA MET A 239 -8.60 8.59 14.75
C MET A 239 -9.26 9.47 15.79
N LEU A 240 -10.41 10.01 15.43
CA LEU A 240 -11.25 10.76 16.33
C LEU A 240 -12.73 10.45 16.09
N GLN A 241 -13.53 10.47 17.15
CA GLN A 241 -14.98 10.39 17.05
C GLN A 241 -15.53 11.69 16.46
N ILE A 242 -16.39 11.56 15.45
CA ILE A 242 -17.07 12.67 14.79
C ILE A 242 -18.50 12.75 15.31
N GLY A 243 -18.99 13.97 15.54
CA GLY A 243 -20.41 14.22 15.83
C GLY A 243 -21.31 13.70 14.72
N GLN A 244 -22.58 13.49 15.03
CA GLN A 244 -23.57 13.12 14.02
C GLN A 244 -23.73 14.29 13.04
N THR A 245 -23.23 14.11 11.84
CA THR A 245 -23.36 15.10 10.76
C THR A 245 -23.91 14.40 9.53
N THR A 246 -24.79 15.09 8.81
CA THR A 246 -25.22 14.61 7.50
C THR A 246 -24.03 14.63 6.55
N PHE A 247 -23.50 13.45 6.25
CA PHE A 247 -22.41 13.32 5.29
C PHE A 247 -23.01 13.35 3.88
N ILE A 248 -22.70 14.39 3.11
CA ILE A 248 -23.31 14.64 1.79
C ILE A 248 -23.05 13.50 0.80
N ARG A 249 -22.00 12.73 1.02
CA ARG A 249 -21.57 11.62 0.15
C ARG A 249 -21.62 10.28 0.89
N ALA A 250 -22.61 10.12 1.75
CA ALA A 250 -22.77 8.94 2.59
C ALA A 250 -22.69 7.62 1.79
N SER A 251 -22.07 6.64 2.41
CA SER A 251 -22.01 5.26 1.98
C SER A 251 -22.32 4.37 3.19
N TYR A 252 -22.84 3.19 2.94
CA TYR A 252 -23.25 2.22 3.97
C TYR A 252 -22.12 1.75 4.91
N GLY A 253 -20.86 2.00 4.57
CA GLY A 253 -19.71 1.61 5.38
C GLY A 253 -19.18 2.71 6.28
N PHE A 254 -19.63 3.96 6.12
CA PHE A 254 -19.08 5.09 6.86
C PHE A 254 -19.40 5.02 8.35
N SER A 255 -18.36 5.20 9.14
CA SER A 255 -18.44 5.19 10.58
C SER A 255 -18.53 6.61 11.16
N ARG A 256 -18.63 6.69 12.48
CA ARG A 256 -18.50 7.92 13.25
C ARG A 256 -17.05 8.25 13.58
N TYR A 257 -16.10 7.76 12.78
CA TYR A 257 -14.67 7.96 13.01
C TYR A 257 -13.99 8.58 11.80
N GLY A 258 -13.22 9.64 12.04
CA GLY A 258 -12.36 10.29 11.08
C GLY A 258 -10.93 9.79 11.23
N HIS A 259 -10.19 9.69 10.14
CA HIS A 259 -8.77 9.33 10.14
C HIS A 259 -7.93 10.61 10.26
N ASP A 260 -7.33 10.85 11.41
CA ASP A 260 -6.64 12.11 11.75
C ASP A 260 -5.11 12.02 11.65
N ARG A 261 -4.55 10.84 11.37
CA ARG A 261 -3.10 10.62 11.24
C ARG A 261 -2.42 11.60 10.30
N PHE A 262 -3.08 11.96 9.20
CA PHE A 262 -2.53 12.85 8.17
C PHE A 262 -3.04 14.29 8.26
N LYS A 263 -3.56 14.70 9.41
CA LYS A 263 -4.08 16.05 9.62
C LYS A 263 -3.06 17.15 9.30
N GLU A 264 -1.79 16.91 9.58
CA GLU A 264 -0.73 17.86 9.29
C GLU A 264 -0.61 18.17 7.79
N VAL A 265 -0.97 17.24 6.89
CA VAL A 265 -0.98 17.48 5.45
C VAL A 265 -1.93 18.64 5.10
N THR A 266 -3.10 18.71 5.75
CA THR A 266 -4.04 19.82 5.53
C THR A 266 -3.66 21.08 6.28
N THR A 267 -3.23 20.97 7.54
CA THR A 267 -2.93 22.15 8.40
C THR A 267 -1.65 22.86 7.96
N SER A 268 -0.70 22.14 7.36
CA SER A 268 0.57 22.68 6.85
C SER A 268 0.53 22.93 5.33
N ASN A 269 -0.64 22.91 4.71
CA ASN A 269 -0.79 23.05 3.28
C ASN A 269 0.13 22.11 2.47
N ASN A 270 0.22 20.85 2.89
CA ASN A 270 1.06 19.81 2.28
C ASN A 270 2.60 20.03 2.43
N ALA A 271 3.06 20.92 3.29
CA ALA A 271 4.51 21.14 3.55
C ALA A 271 5.02 20.22 4.68
N VAL A 272 4.79 18.91 4.55
CA VAL A 272 5.12 17.87 5.54
C VAL A 272 5.56 16.58 4.86
N PRO A 273 6.23 15.66 5.58
CA PRO A 273 6.53 14.33 5.06
C PRO A 273 5.26 13.56 4.70
N ILE A 274 5.25 12.98 3.51
CA ILE A 274 4.18 12.11 2.99
C ILE A 274 4.75 10.70 2.91
N VAL A 275 4.41 9.88 3.90
CA VAL A 275 4.91 8.50 3.99
C VAL A 275 4.15 7.62 3.00
N LEU A 276 4.89 6.96 2.09
CA LEU A 276 4.36 6.08 1.04
C LEU A 276 4.67 4.61 1.28
N PHE A 277 5.65 4.32 2.11
CA PHE A 277 6.02 2.98 2.55
C PHE A 277 6.41 3.03 4.03
N ARG A 278 5.64 2.38 4.88
CA ARG A 278 5.93 2.32 6.32
C ARG A 278 6.84 1.15 6.65
N MET A 279 7.70 1.32 7.64
CA MET A 279 8.51 0.22 8.17
C MET A 279 7.64 -0.90 8.76
N SER A 280 6.47 -0.55 9.30
CA SER A 280 5.49 -1.53 9.77
C SER A 280 5.00 -2.46 8.66
N GLU A 281 4.88 -1.98 7.41
CA GLU A 281 4.55 -2.85 6.28
C GLU A 281 5.62 -3.93 6.06
N ASN A 282 6.91 -3.58 6.12
CA ASN A 282 7.98 -4.58 6.06
C ASN A 282 7.84 -5.61 7.20
N ASN A 283 7.51 -5.16 8.42
CA ASN A 283 7.31 -6.08 9.55
C ASN A 283 6.12 -7.01 9.33
N PHE A 284 5.00 -6.51 8.81
CA PHE A 284 3.81 -7.31 8.51
C PHE A 284 4.03 -8.29 7.37
N LEU A 285 4.70 -7.87 6.30
CA LEU A 285 5.06 -8.77 5.20
C LEU A 285 6.03 -9.86 5.67
N ARG A 286 6.96 -9.53 6.57
CA ARG A 286 7.87 -10.48 7.21
C ARG A 286 7.11 -11.46 8.11
N ALA A 287 6.18 -10.97 8.93
CA ALA A 287 5.33 -11.83 9.76
C ALA A 287 4.54 -12.82 8.89
N GLU A 288 3.90 -12.35 7.81
CA GLU A 288 3.17 -13.21 6.88
C GLU A 288 4.09 -14.22 6.17
N ALA A 289 5.26 -13.79 5.73
CA ALA A 289 6.25 -14.70 5.13
C ALA A 289 6.68 -15.80 6.11
N LEU A 290 6.90 -15.47 7.38
CA LEU A 290 7.20 -16.45 8.43
C LEU A 290 6.02 -17.40 8.68
N MET A 291 4.78 -16.92 8.64
CA MET A 291 3.59 -17.79 8.75
C MET A 291 3.54 -18.83 7.63
N HIS A 292 3.91 -18.46 6.42
CA HIS A 292 3.93 -19.36 5.26
C HIS A 292 5.17 -20.27 5.20
N THR A 293 6.29 -19.88 5.81
CA THR A 293 7.56 -20.62 5.74
C THR A 293 7.87 -21.41 7.01
N GLY A 294 6.95 -21.47 7.96
CA GLY A 294 7.11 -22.23 9.21
C GLY A 294 8.00 -21.51 10.24
N GLY A 295 8.01 -20.20 10.25
CA GLY A 295 8.66 -19.40 11.29
C GLY A 295 8.01 -19.62 12.66
N SER A 296 8.76 -19.36 13.74
CA SER A 296 8.24 -19.54 15.09
C SER A 296 7.15 -18.49 15.43
N ASN A 297 6.13 -18.89 16.20
CA ASN A 297 5.10 -17.98 16.70
C ASN A 297 5.70 -16.79 17.46
N SER A 298 6.77 -17.02 18.23
CA SER A 298 7.47 -15.95 18.95
C SER A 298 8.10 -14.91 18.01
N ALA A 299 8.68 -15.33 16.89
CA ALA A 299 9.24 -14.39 15.91
C ALA A 299 8.14 -13.58 15.22
N ILE A 300 7.03 -14.24 14.88
CA ILE A 300 5.85 -13.59 14.29
C ILE A 300 5.26 -12.57 15.27
N ALA A 301 5.00 -12.99 16.51
CA ALA A 301 4.48 -12.13 17.57
C ALA A 301 5.36 -10.89 17.79
N GLY A 302 6.68 -11.06 17.86
CA GLY A 302 7.60 -9.94 18.04
C GLY A 302 7.58 -8.91 16.91
N LEU A 303 7.12 -9.28 15.71
CA LEU A 303 6.90 -8.34 14.60
C LEU A 303 5.56 -7.62 14.74
N LEU A 304 4.50 -8.34 15.10
CA LEU A 304 3.15 -7.77 15.28
C LEU A 304 3.07 -6.85 16.48
N ASP A 305 3.69 -7.22 17.59
CA ASP A 305 3.67 -6.47 18.85
C ASP A 305 4.27 -5.05 18.72
N LYS A 306 5.06 -4.79 17.67
CA LYS A 306 5.58 -3.44 17.41
C LYS A 306 4.50 -2.39 17.18
N THR A 307 3.35 -2.79 16.64
CA THR A 307 2.19 -1.90 16.47
C THR A 307 1.03 -2.32 17.37
N HIS A 308 0.79 -3.59 17.51
CA HIS A 308 -0.30 -4.14 18.31
C HIS A 308 -0.23 -3.71 19.78
N VAL A 309 0.94 -3.88 20.40
CA VAL A 309 1.17 -3.49 21.79
C VAL A 309 1.49 -2.00 21.89
N ASN A 310 2.46 -1.50 21.09
CA ASN A 310 2.99 -0.17 21.29
C ASN A 310 2.01 0.93 20.85
N ASP A 311 1.30 0.72 19.74
CA ASP A 311 0.38 1.72 19.19
C ASP A 311 -1.07 1.41 19.56
N GLY A 312 -1.48 0.14 19.50
CA GLY A 312 -2.83 -0.33 19.80
C GLY A 312 -3.13 -0.41 21.29
N GLY A 313 -2.11 -0.65 22.13
CA GLY A 313 -2.26 -0.82 23.55
C GLY A 313 -2.83 -2.19 23.97
N TYR A 314 -2.86 -3.15 23.08
CA TYR A 314 -3.31 -4.51 23.36
C TYR A 314 -2.25 -5.34 24.10
N PRO A 315 -2.62 -6.47 24.71
CA PRO A 315 -1.67 -7.44 25.26
C PRO A 315 -0.78 -8.03 24.14
N SER A 316 0.41 -8.54 24.53
CA SER A 316 1.31 -9.23 23.59
C SER A 316 0.64 -10.45 22.93
N THR A 317 0.92 -10.64 21.66
CA THR A 317 0.42 -11.76 20.84
C THR A 317 1.21 -13.07 21.05
N ALA A 318 2.23 -13.08 21.92
CA ALA A 318 3.17 -14.19 22.09
C ALA A 318 2.50 -15.53 22.50
N SER A 319 1.34 -15.49 23.15
CA SER A 319 0.58 -16.67 23.55
C SER A 319 -0.40 -17.20 22.50
N LEU A 320 -0.59 -16.47 21.39
CA LEU A 320 -1.57 -16.82 20.39
C LEU A 320 -1.10 -17.99 19.51
N ALA A 321 -2.07 -18.83 19.12
CA ALA A 321 -1.86 -19.84 18.10
C ALA A 321 -1.65 -19.17 16.73
N LEU A 322 -0.99 -19.88 15.80
CA LEU A 322 -0.78 -19.37 14.44
C LEU A 322 -2.09 -19.04 13.74
N GLY A 323 -3.08 -19.92 13.84
CA GLY A 323 -4.34 -19.81 13.09
C GLY A 323 -4.14 -20.08 11.60
N SER A 324 -5.01 -19.48 10.79
CA SER A 324 -5.00 -19.66 9.35
C SER A 324 -5.36 -18.36 8.60
N ILE A 325 -5.04 -18.33 7.31
CA ILE A 325 -5.42 -17.23 6.41
C ILE A 325 -6.95 -17.02 6.31
N ASN A 326 -7.75 -17.96 6.79
CA ASN A 326 -9.22 -17.83 6.81
C ASN A 326 -9.75 -17.10 8.05
N ASP A 327 -8.93 -16.92 9.07
CA ASP A 327 -9.35 -16.28 10.30
C ASP A 327 -9.72 -14.82 10.04
N ALA A 328 -10.84 -14.38 10.58
CA ALA A 328 -11.28 -12.99 10.46
C ALA A 328 -10.37 -12.07 11.29
N PRO A 329 -10.20 -10.80 10.89
CA PRO A 329 -9.45 -9.83 11.68
C PRO A 329 -9.97 -9.76 13.12
N ASN A 330 -9.09 -9.94 14.12
CA ASN A 330 -9.42 -9.82 15.54
C ASN A 330 -8.17 -9.38 16.33
N PRO A 331 -8.15 -8.17 16.92
CA PRO A 331 -7.02 -7.71 17.72
C PRO A 331 -7.12 -8.04 19.21
N ARG A 332 -8.27 -8.53 19.71
CA ARG A 332 -8.60 -8.49 21.15
C ARG A 332 -7.86 -9.49 22.02
N ASN A 333 -7.11 -10.44 21.44
CA ASN A 333 -6.45 -11.54 22.14
C ASN A 333 -7.41 -12.38 23.00
N ASP A 334 -8.67 -12.46 22.61
CA ASP A 334 -9.74 -13.26 23.22
C ASP A 334 -9.94 -14.61 22.49
N ASP A 335 -11.01 -15.31 22.85
CA ASP A 335 -11.40 -16.55 22.18
C ASP A 335 -11.55 -16.32 20.65
N GLY A 336 -10.79 -17.09 19.89
CA GLY A 336 -10.74 -16.98 18.43
C GLY A 336 -9.66 -16.06 17.87
N ALA A 337 -8.92 -15.32 18.71
CA ALA A 337 -7.77 -14.55 18.24
C ALA A 337 -6.60 -15.48 17.89
N THR A 338 -5.97 -15.20 16.76
CA THR A 338 -4.80 -15.91 16.25
C THR A 338 -3.78 -14.91 15.70
N LEU A 339 -2.55 -15.33 15.46
CA LEU A 339 -1.56 -14.47 14.83
C LEU A 339 -2.01 -13.98 13.45
N TRP A 340 -2.73 -14.83 12.67
CA TRP A 340 -3.32 -14.42 11.39
C TRP A 340 -4.41 -13.36 11.56
N SER A 341 -5.29 -13.51 12.53
CA SER A 341 -6.36 -12.52 12.76
C SER A 341 -5.81 -11.16 13.19
N VAL A 342 -4.76 -11.17 14.04
CA VAL A 342 -4.07 -9.95 14.46
C VAL A 342 -3.31 -9.32 13.29
N LEU A 343 -2.56 -10.10 12.49
CA LEU A 343 -1.86 -9.59 11.30
C LEU A 343 -2.80 -8.83 10.37
N LYS A 344 -3.96 -9.40 10.06
CA LYS A 344 -4.94 -8.76 9.18
C LYS A 344 -5.49 -7.47 9.76
N TYR A 345 -5.76 -7.47 11.06
CA TYR A 345 -6.20 -6.26 11.73
C TYR A 345 -5.13 -5.17 11.73
N GLU A 346 -3.90 -5.51 12.09
CA GLU A 346 -2.77 -4.57 12.12
C GLU A 346 -2.48 -3.97 10.74
N LYS A 347 -2.52 -4.78 9.67
CA LYS A 347 -2.41 -4.28 8.30
C LYS A 347 -3.53 -3.30 7.95
N ASN A 348 -4.76 -3.58 8.36
CA ASN A 348 -5.88 -2.68 8.13
C ASN A 348 -5.72 -1.34 8.88
N MET A 349 -5.29 -1.40 10.13
CA MET A 349 -5.16 -0.23 10.99
C MET A 349 -3.93 0.62 10.67
N ASP A 350 -2.76 0.01 10.66
CA ASP A 350 -1.52 0.78 10.59
C ASP A 350 -1.18 1.24 9.15
N LEU A 351 -1.63 0.50 8.13
CA LEU A 351 -1.40 0.88 6.73
C LEU A 351 -2.53 1.71 6.13
N LEU A 352 -3.56 2.05 6.91
CA LEU A 352 -4.68 2.86 6.44
C LEU A 352 -4.19 4.23 5.92
N GLY A 353 -4.49 4.49 4.65
CA GLY A 353 -4.16 5.75 4.00
C GLY A 353 -2.68 5.96 3.65
N THR A 354 -1.77 5.03 4.00
CA THR A 354 -0.34 5.15 3.66
C THR A 354 -0.13 5.15 2.15
N TRP A 355 -0.76 4.22 1.44
CA TRP A 355 -0.79 4.16 -0.02
C TRP A 355 -2.15 3.70 -0.52
N SER A 356 -2.60 4.29 -1.63
CA SER A 356 -3.89 3.91 -2.22
C SER A 356 -3.85 2.47 -2.73
N GLY A 357 -4.79 1.64 -2.25
CA GLY A 357 -4.99 0.28 -2.71
C GLY A 357 -4.41 -0.83 -1.83
N LEU A 358 -3.59 -0.55 -0.82
CA LEU A 358 -2.98 -1.61 0.02
C LEU A 358 -4.05 -2.56 0.60
N GLN A 359 -5.06 -2.04 1.29
CA GLN A 359 -6.13 -2.85 1.87
C GLN A 359 -6.93 -3.62 0.82
N TYR A 360 -7.11 -3.04 -0.37
CA TYR A 360 -7.79 -3.70 -1.48
C TYR A 360 -6.98 -4.91 -1.98
N TRP A 361 -5.68 -4.73 -2.23
CA TRP A 361 -4.82 -5.81 -2.73
C TRP A 361 -4.63 -6.92 -1.70
N GLU A 362 -4.52 -6.57 -0.42
CA GLU A 362 -4.46 -7.53 0.67
C GLU A 362 -5.75 -8.37 0.75
N LYS A 363 -6.91 -7.71 0.81
CA LYS A 363 -8.22 -8.40 0.87
C LYS A 363 -8.47 -9.26 -0.37
N ARG A 364 -8.06 -8.78 -1.54
CA ARG A 364 -8.13 -9.56 -2.77
C ARG A 364 -7.33 -10.86 -2.67
N GLY A 365 -6.08 -10.76 -2.24
CA GLY A 365 -5.20 -11.92 -2.04
C GLY A 365 -5.67 -12.87 -0.95
N TRP A 366 -6.31 -12.37 0.10
CA TRP A 366 -6.92 -13.20 1.15
C TRP A 366 -8.30 -13.76 0.78
N GLY A 367 -8.88 -13.33 -0.35
CA GLY A 367 -10.24 -13.72 -0.77
C GLY A 367 -11.32 -13.13 0.14
N GLU A 368 -11.09 -11.92 0.67
CA GLU A 368 -12.00 -11.21 1.59
C GLU A 368 -12.63 -9.98 0.95
N SER A 369 -12.46 -9.81 -0.35
CA SER A 369 -13.16 -8.75 -1.08
C SER A 369 -14.66 -8.94 -1.01
N THR A 370 -15.40 -7.86 -0.84
CA THR A 370 -16.86 -7.90 -0.88
C THR A 370 -17.32 -8.41 -2.24
N THR A 371 -18.30 -9.31 -2.27
CA THR A 371 -18.92 -9.82 -3.52
C THR A 371 -19.28 -8.66 -4.44
N GLY A 372 -18.90 -8.76 -5.71
CA GLY A 372 -19.07 -7.71 -6.72
C GLY A 372 -17.92 -6.68 -6.75
N THR A 373 -16.93 -6.77 -5.86
CA THR A 373 -15.71 -5.95 -5.98
C THR A 373 -14.89 -6.43 -7.16
N LEU A 374 -14.45 -5.49 -7.99
CA LEU A 374 -13.54 -5.78 -9.10
C LEU A 374 -12.20 -6.31 -8.55
N ILE A 375 -11.62 -7.32 -9.18
CA ILE A 375 -10.29 -7.84 -8.80
C ILE A 375 -9.14 -7.16 -9.56
N HIS A 376 -9.45 -6.45 -10.63
CA HIS A 376 -8.52 -5.64 -11.43
C HIS A 376 -9.29 -4.64 -12.29
N PHE A 377 -8.58 -3.70 -12.90
CA PHE A 377 -9.12 -2.79 -13.92
C PHE A 377 -8.83 -3.32 -15.33
N PRO A 378 -9.68 -3.04 -16.34
CA PRO A 378 -9.35 -3.30 -17.74
C PRO A 378 -8.33 -2.30 -18.23
N VAL A 379 -7.68 -2.60 -19.34
CA VAL A 379 -6.92 -1.61 -20.09
C VAL A 379 -7.86 -0.47 -20.50
N PRO A 380 -7.46 0.80 -20.36
CA PRO A 380 -8.30 1.93 -20.76
C PRO A 380 -8.78 1.84 -22.21
N ALA A 381 -10.05 2.14 -22.42
CA ALA A 381 -10.67 2.05 -23.75
C ALA A 381 -9.92 2.88 -24.81
N ALA A 382 -9.44 4.08 -24.43
CA ALA A 382 -8.70 4.94 -25.35
C ALA A 382 -7.41 4.29 -25.91
N ASP A 383 -6.72 3.48 -25.10
CA ASP A 383 -5.53 2.76 -25.59
C ASP A 383 -5.93 1.61 -26.50
N LEU A 384 -6.97 0.86 -26.16
CA LEU A 384 -7.48 -0.22 -27.01
C LEU A 384 -7.95 0.32 -28.37
N GLU A 385 -8.69 1.43 -28.38
CA GLU A 385 -9.14 2.10 -29.61
C GLU A 385 -7.96 2.58 -30.47
N THR A 386 -6.95 3.20 -29.85
CA THR A 386 -5.75 3.67 -30.56
C THR A 386 -5.00 2.51 -31.21
N MET A 387 -5.01 1.34 -30.62
CA MET A 387 -4.38 0.13 -31.14
C MET A 387 -5.27 -0.67 -32.09
N GLY A 388 -6.52 -0.25 -32.30
CA GLY A 388 -7.50 -1.01 -33.09
C GLY A 388 -7.91 -2.33 -32.43
N LEU A 389 -7.78 -2.47 -31.12
CA LEU A 389 -8.15 -3.64 -30.35
C LEU A 389 -9.63 -3.58 -29.93
N GLN A 390 -10.23 -4.76 -29.75
CA GLN A 390 -11.59 -4.84 -29.27
C GLN A 390 -11.71 -4.33 -27.83
N LEU A 391 -12.66 -3.44 -27.60
CA LEU A 391 -13.03 -3.02 -26.26
C LEU A 391 -13.61 -4.20 -25.49
N TYR A 392 -13.24 -4.31 -24.22
CA TYR A 392 -13.81 -5.28 -23.31
C TYR A 392 -14.18 -4.59 -22.00
N THR A 393 -15.24 -5.07 -21.39
CA THR A 393 -15.59 -4.77 -20.02
C THR A 393 -15.08 -5.92 -19.15
N PHE A 394 -15.10 -5.69 -17.83
CA PHE A 394 -14.76 -6.76 -16.93
C PHE A 394 -15.53 -8.02 -17.27
N GLY A 395 -14.79 -9.08 -17.49
CA GLY A 395 -15.23 -10.32 -16.97
C GLY A 395 -15.35 -10.13 -15.46
N GLY A 396 -16.52 -9.79 -14.99
CA GLY A 396 -16.79 -9.74 -13.56
C GLY A 396 -16.52 -11.12 -13.02
N VAL A 397 -16.02 -11.15 -11.83
CA VAL A 397 -15.98 -12.33 -10.98
C VAL A 397 -17.40 -12.68 -10.58
#